data_9fef02d3ed0e7198ad4c4956c31aa15d
#
_entry.id   9fef02d3ed0e7198ad4c4956c31aa15d
#
_cell.length_a   1.000
_cell.length_b   1.000
_cell.length_c   1.000
_cell.angle_alpha   90.00
_cell.angle_beta   90.00
_cell.angle_gamma   90.00
#
_symmetry.space_group_name_H-M   'P 1'
#
loop_
_entity.id
_entity.type
_entity.pdbx_description
1 polymer ?
#
loop_
_entity_poly.entity_id
_entity_poly.type
_entity_poly.pdbx_seq_one_letter_code
_entity_poly.pdbx_strand_id
1 'polypeptide(L)'
;MPPTRPNVVIVVADDMGYSDLGCYGGEIATPTLDRLGRAGVRLTRFYNTTRCSPSRASMLTGLHPHQTGIGILTSDDRPDGYRGSLNERCLTLAEMLREAGYATCLSGKWHLTSDVWNPSDAWPTRRGFDRFFGTLSGCGSYYRPTTLTRGEQNAEREAAAPGFFYTDAITRRSRAVRPGTRHTRRIAPSSSIRRTPRRTGRCMRRPKMSRVTAESSTPDGMSSARARLKRLVAEGSCLQERP
;
A
#
# COMPACT_ATOMS: atom_id res chain seq x y z
N MET A 1 10.74 -31.82 -14.55
CA MET A 1 9.50 -31.06 -14.28
C MET A 1 9.70 -29.63 -14.79
N PRO A 2 8.76 -29.03 -15.50
CA PRO A 2 8.88 -27.62 -15.83
C PRO A 2 8.96 -26.82 -14.52
N PRO A 3 9.79 -25.78 -14.46
CA PRO A 3 9.93 -24.98 -13.23
C PRO A 3 8.58 -24.41 -12.83
N THR A 4 8.17 -24.68 -11.61
CA THR A 4 6.92 -24.12 -11.05
C THR A 4 7.05 -22.61 -10.99
N ARG A 5 6.17 -21.89 -11.69
CA ARG A 5 6.16 -20.43 -11.67
C ARG A 5 5.86 -19.92 -10.25
N PRO A 6 6.70 -19.06 -9.66
CA PRO A 6 6.50 -18.59 -8.29
C PRO A 6 5.26 -17.67 -8.19
N ASN A 7 4.61 -17.66 -7.03
CA ASN A 7 3.64 -16.62 -6.70
C ASN A 7 4.36 -15.32 -6.39
N VAL A 8 3.78 -14.19 -6.77
CA VAL A 8 4.27 -12.84 -6.42
C VAL A 8 3.25 -12.17 -5.52
N VAL A 9 3.71 -11.68 -4.37
CA VAL A 9 2.91 -10.91 -3.43
C VAL A 9 3.62 -9.58 -3.21
N ILE A 10 2.89 -8.48 -3.47
CA ILE A 10 3.36 -7.12 -3.19
C ILE A 10 2.52 -6.58 -2.05
N VAL A 11 3.15 -6.24 -0.94
CA VAL A 11 2.51 -5.60 0.21
C VAL A 11 2.98 -4.15 0.25
N VAL A 12 2.04 -3.22 0.05
CA VAL A 12 2.32 -1.79 0.09
C VAL A 12 1.78 -1.22 1.38
N ALA A 13 2.65 -0.66 2.19
CA ALA A 13 2.27 0.15 3.33
C ALA A 13 2.26 1.62 2.90
N ASP A 14 1.15 2.31 3.18
CA ASP A 14 0.96 3.71 2.85
C ASP A 14 1.36 4.59 4.05
N ASP A 15 2.02 5.72 3.78
CA ASP A 15 2.52 6.66 4.79
C ASP A 15 3.47 6.01 5.84
N MET A 16 4.19 4.95 5.48
CA MET A 16 5.18 4.30 6.32
C MET A 16 6.58 4.79 5.96
N GLY A 17 7.31 5.27 6.95
CA GLY A 17 8.70 5.67 6.79
C GLY A 17 9.66 4.47 6.81
N TYR A 18 10.85 4.68 6.27
CA TYR A 18 11.92 3.67 6.21
C TYR A 18 12.21 3.05 7.58
N SER A 19 12.29 3.87 8.62
CA SER A 19 12.63 3.44 9.98
C SER A 19 11.42 3.08 10.85
N ASP A 20 10.24 2.92 10.29
CA ASP A 20 9.05 2.54 11.07
C ASP A 20 8.97 1.03 11.34
N LEU A 21 9.65 0.22 10.54
CA LEU A 21 9.76 -1.22 10.74
C LEU A 21 10.82 -1.57 11.81
N GLY A 22 10.55 -2.58 12.62
CA GLY A 22 11.49 -3.06 13.63
C GLY A 22 12.83 -3.49 13.03
N CYS A 23 12.84 -4.17 11.88
CA CYS A 23 14.06 -4.57 11.18
C CYS A 23 14.91 -3.40 10.63
N TYR A 24 14.39 -2.19 10.66
CA TYR A 24 15.11 -0.95 10.37
C TYR A 24 15.17 -0.01 11.59
N GLY A 25 15.06 -0.56 12.80
CA GLY A 25 15.21 0.19 14.04
C GLY A 25 13.96 0.92 14.53
N GLY A 26 12.77 0.61 13.98
CA GLY A 26 11.50 1.17 14.44
C GLY A 26 11.15 0.75 15.86
N GLU A 27 10.43 1.63 16.57
CA GLU A 27 9.92 1.33 17.90
C GLU A 27 8.61 0.52 17.89
N ILE A 28 7.95 0.38 16.73
CA ILE A 28 6.73 -0.40 16.57
C ILE A 28 7.11 -1.87 16.38
N ALA A 29 6.53 -2.75 17.17
CA ALA A 29 6.72 -4.18 17.01
C ALA A 29 6.10 -4.68 15.69
N THR A 30 6.95 -5.12 14.76
CA THR A 30 6.55 -5.64 13.44
C THR A 30 7.07 -7.07 13.19
N PRO A 31 6.75 -8.04 14.09
CA PRO A 31 7.45 -9.32 14.14
C PRO A 31 7.37 -10.13 12.85
N THR A 32 6.27 -10.03 12.10
CA THR A 32 6.12 -10.74 10.82
C THR A 32 6.97 -10.11 9.73
N LEU A 33 6.99 -8.78 9.63
CA LEU A 33 7.81 -8.06 8.65
C LEU A 33 9.30 -8.18 9.00
N ASP A 34 9.64 -8.13 10.29
CA ASP A 34 11.00 -8.32 10.77
C ASP A 34 11.53 -9.72 10.43
N ARG A 35 10.69 -10.75 10.56
CA ARG A 35 11.03 -12.11 10.14
C ARG A 35 11.27 -12.20 8.63
N LEU A 36 10.43 -11.57 7.82
CA LEU A 36 10.62 -11.50 6.37
C LEU A 36 11.90 -10.75 6.02
N GLY A 37 12.18 -9.64 6.68
CA GLY A 37 13.40 -8.86 6.51
C GLY A 37 14.67 -9.64 6.88
N ARG A 38 14.60 -10.50 7.90
CA ARG A 38 15.73 -11.37 8.28
C ARG A 38 15.93 -12.54 7.32
N ALA A 39 14.84 -13.07 6.76
CA ALA A 39 14.89 -14.23 5.86
C ALA A 39 15.11 -13.88 4.39
N GLY A 40 14.95 -12.61 4.02
CA GLY A 40 15.00 -12.11 2.66
C GLY A 40 16.05 -11.02 2.47
N VAL A 41 15.84 -10.20 1.46
CA VAL A 41 16.69 -9.04 1.15
C VAL A 41 16.11 -7.78 1.75
N ARG A 42 16.93 -7.02 2.48
CA ARG A 42 16.63 -5.67 2.95
C ARG A 42 17.33 -4.64 2.08
N LEU A 43 16.55 -3.75 1.46
CA LEU A 43 17.10 -2.68 0.64
C LEU A 43 17.30 -1.43 1.51
N THR A 44 18.52 -0.95 1.61
CA THR A 44 18.87 0.21 2.43
C THR A 44 18.83 1.53 1.66
N ARG A 45 18.82 1.47 0.33
CA ARG A 45 18.74 2.63 -0.56
C ARG A 45 17.62 2.44 -1.58
N PHE A 46 16.39 2.39 -1.09
CA PHE A 46 15.19 2.25 -1.91
C PHE A 46 14.39 3.55 -1.84
N TYR A 47 14.42 4.31 -2.90
CA TYR A 47 13.76 5.61 -2.99
C TYR A 47 12.40 5.48 -3.67
N ASN A 48 11.46 6.30 -3.26
CA ASN A 48 10.15 6.43 -3.87
C ASN A 48 9.90 7.89 -4.28
N THR A 49 8.71 8.20 -4.75
CA THR A 49 8.33 9.53 -5.21
C THR A 49 7.63 10.36 -4.12
N THR A 50 7.80 10.01 -2.86
CA THR A 50 7.32 10.73 -1.65
C THR A 50 5.82 10.94 -1.51
N ARG A 51 5.01 10.61 -2.51
CA ARG A 51 3.55 10.67 -2.48
C ARG A 51 2.92 9.35 -2.90
N CYS A 52 1.69 9.09 -2.42
CA CYS A 52 1.01 7.81 -2.61
C CYS A 52 0.73 7.48 -4.08
N SER A 53 0.03 8.32 -4.84
CA SER A 53 -0.29 8.03 -6.25
C SER A 53 0.95 7.89 -7.13
N PRO A 54 1.89 8.85 -7.11
CA PRO A 54 3.11 8.73 -7.90
C PRO A 54 3.92 7.47 -7.57
N SER A 55 4.10 7.15 -6.29
CA SER A 55 4.81 5.93 -5.87
C SER A 55 4.10 4.66 -6.35
N ARG A 56 2.75 4.63 -6.28
CA ARG A 56 1.96 3.50 -6.78
C ARG A 56 2.06 3.36 -8.28
N ALA A 57 2.00 4.46 -9.02
CA ALA A 57 2.18 4.47 -10.46
C ALA A 57 3.54 3.90 -10.85
N SER A 58 4.62 4.40 -10.26
CA SER A 58 5.98 3.89 -10.53
C SER A 58 6.14 2.42 -10.15
N MET A 59 5.64 2.00 -9.01
CA MET A 59 5.73 0.61 -8.55
C MET A 59 4.98 -0.36 -9.47
N LEU A 60 3.81 0.04 -9.98
CA LEU A 60 3.00 -0.82 -10.82
C LEU A 60 3.42 -0.83 -12.28
N THR A 61 4.11 0.20 -12.77
CA THR A 61 4.46 0.33 -14.18
C THR A 61 5.96 0.22 -14.46
N GLY A 62 6.80 0.41 -13.44
CA GLY A 62 8.25 0.52 -13.60
C GLY A 62 8.70 1.84 -14.25
N LEU A 63 7.79 2.80 -14.45
CA LEU A 63 8.06 4.08 -15.09
C LEU A 63 8.08 5.21 -14.08
N HIS A 64 8.70 6.34 -14.44
CA HIS A 64 8.55 7.57 -13.66
C HIS A 64 7.09 8.04 -13.71
N PRO A 65 6.51 8.52 -12.59
CA PRO A 65 5.07 8.78 -12.50
C PRO A 65 4.57 9.77 -13.55
N HIS A 66 5.38 10.76 -13.92
CA HIS A 66 5.04 11.71 -14.97
C HIS A 66 4.80 11.06 -16.34
N GLN A 67 5.47 9.95 -16.65
CA GLN A 67 5.26 9.20 -17.88
C GLN A 67 3.92 8.45 -17.89
N THR A 68 3.37 8.20 -16.70
CA THR A 68 2.13 7.43 -16.53
C THR A 68 0.86 8.29 -16.47
N GLY A 69 0.99 9.61 -16.52
CA GLY A 69 -0.11 10.55 -16.34
C GLY A 69 -0.38 10.96 -14.89
N ILE A 70 0.44 10.50 -13.93
CA ILE A 70 0.33 10.83 -12.50
C ILE A 70 1.51 11.74 -12.12
N GLY A 71 1.31 13.05 -12.15
CA GLY A 71 2.38 13.99 -11.78
C GLY A 71 2.43 14.28 -10.27
N ILE A 72 1.31 14.67 -9.69
CA ILE A 72 1.23 15.05 -8.26
C ILE A 72 0.33 14.07 -7.50
N LEU A 73 -0.95 14.06 -7.81
CA LEU A 73 -1.97 13.16 -7.25
C LEU A 73 -2.95 12.79 -8.39
N THR A 74 -4.16 12.42 -8.02
CA THR A 74 -5.22 12.04 -8.97
C THR A 74 -6.18 13.18 -9.30
N SER A 75 -5.80 14.42 -9.05
CA SER A 75 -6.56 15.59 -9.50
C SER A 75 -6.19 15.94 -10.94
N ASP A 76 -7.19 16.26 -11.74
CA ASP A 76 -7.03 16.75 -13.11
C ASP A 76 -7.23 18.28 -13.12
N ASP A 77 -6.20 18.99 -12.66
CA ASP A 77 -6.29 20.45 -12.46
C ASP A 77 -5.65 21.24 -13.62
N ARG A 78 -5.18 20.59 -14.69
CA ARG A 78 -4.36 21.25 -15.72
C ARG A 78 -4.73 20.81 -17.14
N PRO A 79 -5.03 21.77 -18.04
CA PRO A 79 -5.37 21.46 -19.44
C PRO A 79 -4.23 20.72 -20.16
N ASP A 80 -2.98 21.08 -19.90
CA ASP A 80 -1.79 20.53 -20.57
C ASP A 80 -0.95 19.61 -19.66
N GLY A 81 -1.50 19.22 -18.50
CA GLY A 81 -0.75 18.52 -17.47
C GLY A 81 -1.12 17.07 -17.34
N TYR A 82 -0.91 16.60 -16.14
CA TYR A 82 -1.15 15.22 -15.75
C TYR A 82 -2.61 15.05 -15.37
N ARG A 83 -3.32 14.15 -16.06
CA ARG A 83 -4.75 13.91 -15.85
C ARG A 83 -5.11 13.21 -14.54
N GLY A 84 -4.13 12.93 -13.70
CA GLY A 84 -4.36 12.25 -12.43
C GLY A 84 -4.85 10.81 -12.57
N SER A 85 -4.76 10.25 -13.76
CA SER A 85 -5.13 8.87 -14.08
C SER A 85 -4.02 8.19 -14.86
N LEU A 86 -3.87 6.87 -14.68
CA LEU A 86 -2.96 6.10 -15.53
C LEU A 86 -3.37 6.25 -16.99
N ASN A 87 -2.41 6.64 -17.82
CA ASN A 87 -2.62 6.77 -19.26
C ASN A 87 -2.43 5.41 -19.98
N GLU A 88 -2.78 5.38 -21.24
CA GLU A 88 -2.69 4.19 -22.10
C GLU A 88 -1.26 3.85 -22.56
N ARG A 89 -0.30 4.75 -22.32
CA ARG A 89 1.10 4.60 -22.75
C ARG A 89 1.94 3.78 -21.77
N CYS A 90 1.36 3.31 -20.69
CA CYS A 90 2.04 2.49 -19.70
C CYS A 90 1.30 1.17 -19.50
N LEU A 91 2.04 0.09 -19.37
CA LEU A 91 1.52 -1.21 -18.92
C LEU A 91 1.74 -1.37 -17.42
N THR A 92 0.76 -1.93 -16.74
CA THR A 92 0.93 -2.28 -15.34
C THR A 92 1.55 -3.67 -15.20
N LEU A 93 2.18 -3.91 -14.07
CA LEU A 93 2.66 -5.24 -13.69
C LEU A 93 1.53 -6.29 -13.74
N ALA A 94 0.29 -5.89 -13.42
CA ALA A 94 -0.86 -6.79 -13.48
C ALA A 94 -1.20 -7.18 -14.93
N GLU A 95 -1.17 -6.24 -15.87
CA GLU A 95 -1.38 -6.51 -17.29
C GLU A 95 -0.33 -7.50 -17.82
N MET A 96 0.94 -7.23 -17.57
CA MET A 96 2.04 -8.12 -17.98
C MET A 96 1.92 -9.52 -17.38
N LEU A 97 1.55 -9.61 -16.10
CA LEU A 97 1.41 -10.88 -15.42
C LEU A 97 0.19 -11.66 -15.88
N ARG A 98 -0.90 -10.98 -16.22
CA ARG A 98 -2.09 -11.60 -16.77
C ARG A 98 -1.81 -12.21 -18.15
N GLU A 99 -1.09 -11.53 -19.01
CA GLU A 99 -0.60 -12.09 -20.30
C GLU A 99 0.27 -13.33 -20.09
N ALA A 100 1.10 -13.33 -19.06
CA ALA A 100 1.89 -14.49 -18.68
C ALA A 100 1.08 -15.63 -18.03
N GLY A 101 -0.26 -15.53 -18.03
CA GLY A 101 -1.17 -16.56 -17.53
C GLY A 101 -1.34 -16.58 -16.00
N TYR A 102 -1.06 -15.47 -15.32
CA TYR A 102 -1.31 -15.35 -13.87
C TYR A 102 -2.68 -14.79 -13.59
N ALA A 103 -3.33 -15.29 -12.55
CA ALA A 103 -4.47 -14.61 -11.96
C ALA A 103 -3.97 -13.42 -11.14
N THR A 104 -4.55 -12.26 -11.38
CA THR A 104 -4.13 -10.98 -10.80
C THR A 104 -5.22 -10.45 -9.87
N CYS A 105 -4.85 -10.12 -8.64
CA CYS A 105 -5.79 -9.67 -7.63
C CYS A 105 -5.24 -8.46 -6.88
N LEU A 106 -6.05 -7.42 -6.74
CA LEU A 106 -5.76 -6.26 -5.90
C LEU A 106 -6.76 -6.20 -4.74
N SER A 107 -6.25 -6.07 -3.53
CA SER A 107 -7.07 -5.81 -2.35
C SER A 107 -6.48 -4.63 -1.58
N GLY A 108 -7.24 -3.54 -1.46
CA GLY A 108 -6.80 -2.30 -0.81
C GLY A 108 -6.88 -1.07 -1.69
N LYS A 109 -6.08 -0.06 -1.38
CA LYS A 109 -6.09 1.25 -2.03
C LYS A 109 -5.54 1.18 -3.46
N TRP A 110 -6.28 1.78 -4.41
CA TRP A 110 -5.84 1.99 -5.78
C TRP A 110 -5.14 3.34 -5.98
N HIS A 111 -5.89 4.42 -5.95
CA HIS A 111 -5.43 5.80 -6.04
C HIS A 111 -4.62 6.12 -7.31
N LEU A 112 -5.08 5.63 -8.46
CA LEU A 112 -4.47 5.86 -9.77
C LEU A 112 -5.50 6.23 -10.85
N THR A 113 -6.63 6.79 -10.42
CA THR A 113 -7.68 7.34 -11.28
C THR A 113 -8.23 8.63 -10.69
N SER A 114 -8.50 9.61 -11.53
CA SER A 114 -9.20 10.85 -11.14
C SER A 114 -10.70 10.63 -11.03
N ASP A 115 -11.30 9.80 -11.90
CA ASP A 115 -12.71 9.43 -11.77
C ASP A 115 -12.86 8.20 -10.87
N VAL A 116 -13.35 8.44 -9.67
CA VAL A 116 -13.58 7.41 -8.66
C VAL A 116 -15.05 6.93 -8.61
N TRP A 117 -15.93 7.52 -9.43
CA TRP A 117 -17.35 7.24 -9.42
C TRP A 117 -17.82 6.47 -10.65
N ASN A 118 -17.21 6.74 -11.81
CA ASN A 118 -17.54 6.09 -13.05
C ASN A 118 -16.38 5.22 -13.53
N PRO A 119 -16.65 3.95 -13.91
CA PRO A 119 -15.63 3.06 -14.42
C PRO A 119 -14.92 3.66 -15.65
N SER A 120 -13.61 3.83 -15.55
CA SER A 120 -12.72 4.34 -16.62
C SER A 120 -11.61 3.35 -16.90
N ASP A 121 -10.88 3.56 -18.00
CA ASP A 121 -9.76 2.70 -18.39
C ASP A 121 -8.59 2.71 -17.40
N ALA A 122 -8.58 3.67 -16.46
CA ALA A 122 -7.63 3.70 -15.35
C ALA A 122 -8.09 2.90 -14.11
N TRP A 123 -9.26 2.25 -14.14
CA TRP A 123 -9.71 1.44 -13.01
C TRP A 123 -8.96 0.10 -12.91
N PRO A 124 -8.83 -0.49 -11.72
CA PRO A 124 -8.00 -1.68 -11.50
C PRO A 124 -8.31 -2.86 -12.44
N THR A 125 -9.60 -3.13 -12.65
CA THR A 125 -10.04 -4.25 -13.51
C THR A 125 -9.69 -4.06 -14.97
N ARG A 126 -9.61 -2.82 -15.43
CA ARG A 126 -9.21 -2.45 -16.78
C ARG A 126 -7.68 -2.30 -16.93
N ARG A 127 -6.98 -2.28 -15.79
CA ARG A 127 -5.52 -2.23 -15.71
C ARG A 127 -4.93 -3.56 -15.24
N GLY A 128 -5.51 -4.66 -15.71
CA GLY A 128 -4.95 -5.99 -15.62
C GLY A 128 -5.29 -6.79 -14.36
N PHE A 129 -6.11 -6.28 -13.44
CA PHE A 129 -6.53 -7.05 -12.28
C PHE A 129 -7.82 -7.81 -12.56
N ASP A 130 -7.78 -9.14 -12.47
CA ASP A 130 -8.96 -10.00 -12.59
C ASP A 130 -9.96 -9.79 -11.45
N ARG A 131 -9.45 -9.38 -10.28
CA ARG A 131 -10.27 -9.12 -9.08
C ARG A 131 -9.77 -7.88 -8.36
N PHE A 132 -10.72 -7.05 -8.00
CA PHE A 132 -10.46 -5.87 -7.19
C PHE A 132 -11.43 -5.80 -6.01
N PHE A 133 -10.91 -5.47 -4.83
CA PHE A 133 -11.70 -5.07 -3.67
C PHE A 133 -10.92 -4.03 -2.88
N GLY A 134 -11.42 -2.80 -2.82
CA GLY A 134 -10.71 -1.73 -2.14
C GLY A 134 -11.27 -0.35 -2.46
N THR A 135 -10.52 0.68 -2.09
CA THR A 135 -10.90 2.07 -2.36
C THR A 135 -10.21 2.60 -3.61
N LEU A 136 -10.95 3.32 -4.43
CA LEU A 136 -10.39 4.02 -5.59
C LEU A 136 -9.72 5.33 -5.18
N SER A 137 -10.27 6.02 -4.17
CA SER A 137 -9.73 7.26 -3.63
C SER A 137 -8.46 7.05 -2.80
N GLY A 138 -7.75 8.17 -2.57
CA GLY A 138 -6.47 8.18 -1.87
C GLY A 138 -6.55 8.07 -0.35
N CYS A 139 -7.66 8.46 0.25
CA CYS A 139 -7.85 8.44 1.70
C CYS A 139 -9.32 8.22 2.04
N GLY A 140 -9.57 7.83 3.29
CA GLY A 140 -10.93 7.58 3.75
C GLY A 140 -10.96 7.03 5.17
N SER A 141 -12.16 6.78 5.66
CA SER A 141 -12.38 6.16 6.96
C SER A 141 -12.09 4.67 6.91
N TYR A 142 -11.47 4.13 7.95
CA TYR A 142 -11.31 2.68 8.10
C TYR A 142 -12.61 1.95 8.44
N TYR A 143 -13.60 2.67 8.95
CA TYR A 143 -14.90 2.11 9.37
C TYR A 143 -15.99 2.33 8.32
N ARG A 144 -15.89 3.42 7.56
CA ARG A 144 -16.82 3.77 6.47
C ARG A 144 -16.01 4.33 5.30
N PRO A 145 -15.25 3.50 4.59
CA PRO A 145 -14.47 3.96 3.45
C PRO A 145 -15.40 4.41 2.33
N THR A 146 -15.19 5.61 1.83
CA THR A 146 -15.79 6.09 0.59
C THR A 146 -15.08 5.46 -0.60
N THR A 147 -15.77 5.36 -1.73
CA THR A 147 -15.27 4.71 -2.96
C THR A 147 -14.85 3.24 -2.77
N LEU A 148 -15.39 2.59 -1.73
CA LEU A 148 -15.21 1.15 -1.59
C LEU A 148 -15.87 0.44 -2.78
N THR A 149 -15.08 -0.34 -3.49
CA THR A 149 -15.48 -0.93 -4.77
C THR A 149 -15.12 -2.41 -4.80
N ARG A 150 -15.97 -3.22 -5.43
CA ARG A 150 -15.75 -4.62 -5.74
C ARG A 150 -15.84 -4.82 -7.25
N GLY A 151 -14.75 -5.16 -7.89
CA GLY A 151 -14.68 -5.11 -9.35
C GLY A 151 -14.91 -3.68 -9.84
N GLU A 152 -16.04 -3.42 -10.46
CA GLU A 152 -16.47 -2.08 -10.88
C GLU A 152 -17.77 -1.61 -10.18
N GLN A 153 -18.22 -2.33 -9.15
CA GLN A 153 -19.45 -2.02 -8.43
C GLN A 153 -19.15 -1.35 -7.09
N ASN A 154 -19.96 -0.34 -6.75
CA ASN A 154 -19.92 0.27 -5.43
C ASN A 154 -20.20 -0.76 -4.34
N ALA A 155 -19.35 -0.86 -3.35
CA ALA A 155 -19.43 -1.79 -2.24
C ALA A 155 -19.51 -1.10 -0.87
N GLU A 156 -19.77 0.20 -0.81
CA GLU A 156 -19.81 0.99 0.43
C GLU A 156 -20.84 0.45 1.44
N ARG A 157 -21.93 -0.16 0.96
CA ARG A 157 -22.93 -0.80 1.81
C ARG A 157 -22.34 -1.95 2.65
N GLU A 158 -21.28 -2.60 2.20
CA GLU A 158 -20.61 -3.64 2.98
C GLU A 158 -19.96 -3.06 4.25
N ALA A 159 -19.58 -1.78 4.22
CA ALA A 159 -19.02 -1.09 5.37
C ALA A 159 -20.08 -0.68 6.42
N ALA A 160 -21.36 -0.81 6.13
CA ALA A 160 -22.43 -0.61 7.10
C ALA A 160 -22.59 -1.79 8.08
N ALA A 161 -21.98 -2.94 7.79
CA ALA A 161 -22.04 -4.12 8.65
C ALA A 161 -21.42 -3.83 10.03
N PRO A 162 -22.06 -4.28 11.13
CA PRO A 162 -21.51 -4.11 12.47
C PRO A 162 -20.09 -4.66 12.58
N GLY A 163 -19.21 -3.87 13.17
CA GLY A 163 -17.80 -4.26 13.36
C GLY A 163 -16.96 -4.26 12.08
N PHE A 164 -17.42 -3.65 11.01
CA PHE A 164 -16.60 -3.48 9.81
C PHE A 164 -15.33 -2.69 10.14
N PHE A 165 -14.21 -3.22 9.68
CA PHE A 165 -12.92 -2.54 9.71
C PHE A 165 -12.18 -2.82 8.40
N TYR A 166 -11.80 -1.77 7.68
CA TYR A 166 -11.28 -1.87 6.32
C TYR A 166 -10.05 -2.76 6.21
N THR A 167 -9.10 -2.64 7.14
CA THR A 167 -7.90 -3.47 7.14
C THR A 167 -8.23 -4.96 7.27
N ASP A 168 -9.21 -5.33 8.11
CA ASP A 168 -9.66 -6.71 8.23
C ASP A 168 -10.36 -7.18 6.95
N ALA A 169 -11.16 -6.30 6.32
CA ALA A 169 -11.87 -6.62 5.10
C ALA A 169 -10.92 -6.91 3.93
N ILE A 170 -9.93 -6.04 3.69
CA ILE A 170 -8.92 -6.24 2.63
C ILE A 170 -8.04 -7.45 2.91
N THR A 171 -7.69 -7.71 4.18
CA THR A 171 -6.90 -8.88 4.58
C THR A 171 -7.67 -10.18 4.33
N ARG A 172 -8.94 -10.26 4.71
CA ARG A 172 -9.79 -11.43 4.44
C ARG A 172 -9.92 -11.71 2.94
N ARG A 173 -10.10 -10.66 2.13
CA ARG A 173 -10.20 -10.79 0.66
C ARG A 173 -8.88 -11.25 0.03
N SER A 174 -7.75 -10.73 0.49
CA SER A 174 -6.44 -11.19 0.04
C SER A 174 -6.21 -12.68 0.33
N ARG A 175 -6.65 -13.16 1.50
CA ARG A 175 -6.54 -14.58 1.89
C ARG A 175 -7.50 -15.51 1.14
N ALA A 176 -8.65 -14.99 0.68
CA ALA A 176 -9.64 -15.76 -0.06
C ALA A 176 -9.21 -16.08 -1.51
N VAL A 177 -8.13 -15.48 -1.99
CA VAL A 177 -7.53 -15.83 -3.28
C VAL A 177 -6.81 -17.16 -3.12
N ARG A 178 -7.48 -18.26 -3.49
CA ARG A 178 -6.92 -19.62 -3.38
C ARG A 178 -5.82 -19.84 -4.40
N PRO A 179 -4.67 -20.40 -4.00
CA PRO A 179 -3.74 -21.01 -4.95
C PRO A 179 -4.41 -22.27 -5.53
N GLY A 180 -4.54 -22.41 -6.83
CA GLY A 180 -4.87 -23.73 -7.29
C GLY A 180 -5.69 -23.97 -8.55
N THR A 181 -6.02 -22.97 -9.39
CA THR A 181 -6.60 -23.27 -10.71
C THR A 181 -6.04 -22.45 -11.86
N ARG A 182 -5.26 -21.48 -11.59
CA ARG A 182 -4.32 -20.76 -12.46
C ARG A 182 -3.31 -20.13 -11.51
N HIS A 183 -2.05 -19.99 -11.84
CA HIS A 183 -1.04 -19.44 -10.94
C HIS A 183 -1.49 -18.09 -10.36
N THR A 184 -2.05 -18.12 -9.15
CA THR A 184 -2.59 -16.96 -8.47
C THR A 184 -1.45 -16.16 -7.85
N ARG A 185 -1.26 -14.93 -8.29
CA ARG A 185 -0.35 -13.99 -7.63
C ARG A 185 -1.15 -12.99 -6.80
N ARG A 186 -0.75 -12.79 -5.58
CA ARG A 186 -1.38 -11.85 -4.67
C ARG A 186 -0.63 -10.54 -4.70
N ILE A 187 -1.31 -9.47 -5.08
CA ILE A 187 -0.93 -8.12 -4.69
C ILE A 187 -1.68 -7.85 -3.39
N ALA A 188 -0.96 -7.82 -2.30
CA ALA A 188 -1.54 -7.76 -0.96
C ALA A 188 -1.99 -6.35 -0.58
N PRO A 189 -2.77 -6.19 0.50
CA PRO A 189 -3.45 -4.97 0.85
C PRO A 189 -2.49 -3.82 1.12
N SER A 190 -2.78 -2.67 0.51
CA SER A 190 -2.20 -1.42 0.96
C SER A 190 -3.06 -0.87 2.08
N SER A 191 -2.57 -0.85 3.28
CA SER A 191 -3.18 -0.11 4.37
C SER A 191 -2.51 1.26 4.49
N SER A 192 -3.27 2.33 4.30
CA SER A 192 -2.81 3.66 4.67
C SER A 192 -2.85 3.78 6.19
N ILE A 193 -1.71 3.62 6.83
CA ILE A 193 -1.56 3.97 8.24
C ILE A 193 -1.29 5.47 8.27
N ARG A 194 -2.34 6.28 8.42
CA ARG A 194 -2.12 7.69 8.73
C ARG A 194 -1.57 7.80 10.14
N ARG A 195 -0.36 8.30 10.28
CA ARG A 195 0.06 8.99 11.49
C ARG A 195 -0.77 10.28 11.56
N THR A 196 -1.76 10.34 12.44
CA THR A 196 -2.36 11.62 12.81
C THR A 196 -1.31 12.43 13.55
N PRO A 197 -1.00 13.68 13.12
CA PRO A 197 -0.31 14.60 14.00
C PRO A 197 -1.15 14.76 15.26
N ARG A 198 -0.53 14.72 16.43
CA ARG A 198 -1.17 14.99 17.70
C ARG A 198 -1.84 16.36 17.66
N ARG A 199 -3.12 16.42 17.29
CA ARG A 199 -4.06 17.46 17.71
C ARG A 199 -5.48 16.96 17.47
N THR A 200 -6.19 16.78 18.60
CA THR A 200 -7.64 16.80 18.76
C THR A 200 -8.47 16.00 17.77
N GLY A 201 -8.60 14.72 18.05
CA GLY A 201 -9.59 13.86 17.43
C GLY A 201 -9.45 12.45 18.00
N ARG A 202 -10.44 11.95 18.71
CA ARG A 202 -10.46 10.57 19.21
C ARG A 202 -10.23 9.62 18.03
N CYS A 203 -9.01 9.08 17.91
CA CYS A 203 -8.76 7.91 17.09
C CYS A 203 -9.58 6.76 17.67
N MET A 204 -10.62 6.32 16.97
CA MET A 204 -11.39 5.15 17.38
C MET A 204 -10.52 3.91 17.21
N ARG A 205 -9.94 3.44 18.30
CA ARG A 205 -9.10 2.24 18.34
C ARG A 205 -9.94 1.01 18.68
N ARG A 206 -9.71 -0.10 17.99
CA ARG A 206 -10.17 -1.40 18.49
C ARG A 206 -9.37 -1.77 19.74
N PRO A 207 -10.01 -2.19 20.84
CA PRO A 207 -9.34 -2.38 22.15
C PRO A 207 -8.17 -3.37 22.17
N LYS A 208 -8.08 -4.31 21.22
CA LYS A 208 -7.03 -5.35 21.19
C LYS A 208 -5.70 -4.94 20.55
N MET A 209 -5.66 -3.87 19.74
CA MET A 209 -4.38 -3.38 19.19
C MET A 209 -3.72 -2.31 20.05
N SER A 210 -4.43 -1.74 21.02
CA SER A 210 -3.93 -0.63 21.82
C SER A 210 -2.97 -1.03 22.95
N ARG A 211 -2.94 -2.28 23.37
CA ARG A 211 -2.07 -2.69 24.49
C ARG A 211 -0.60 -2.80 24.15
N VAL A 212 -0.25 -3.23 22.94
CA VAL A 212 1.16 -3.46 22.58
C VAL A 212 1.88 -2.17 22.20
N THR A 213 1.15 -1.15 21.70
CA THR A 213 1.74 0.13 21.27
C THR A 213 1.72 1.22 22.34
N ALA A 214 0.91 1.10 23.40
CA ALA A 214 0.82 2.12 24.44
C ALA A 214 2.00 2.09 25.43
N GLU A 215 2.64 0.93 25.60
CA GLU A 215 3.75 0.76 26.56
C GLU A 215 5.13 1.16 26.00
N SER A 216 5.25 1.40 24.69
CA SER A 216 6.54 1.71 24.04
C SER A 216 6.68 3.15 23.53
N SER A 217 5.66 4.01 23.67
CA SER A 217 5.75 5.39 23.18
C SER A 217 6.29 6.32 24.25
N THR A 218 7.52 6.76 24.09
CA THR A 218 8.12 7.82 24.93
C THR A 218 7.46 9.18 24.65
N PRO A 219 7.31 10.04 25.69
CA PRO A 219 6.68 11.35 25.55
C PRO A 219 7.45 12.35 24.70
N ASP A 220 8.73 12.13 24.49
CA ASP A 220 9.65 13.04 23.81
C ASP A 220 10.00 12.50 22.39
N GLY A 221 9.51 13.19 21.36
CA GLY A 221 9.74 12.83 19.97
C GLY A 221 11.21 12.92 19.55
N MET A 222 12.01 13.78 20.17
CA MET A 222 13.44 13.94 19.87
C MET A 222 14.27 12.79 20.42
N SER A 223 13.96 12.29 21.62
CA SER A 223 14.63 11.13 22.19
C SER A 223 14.33 9.86 21.40
N SER A 224 13.09 9.69 20.97
CA SER A 224 12.68 8.60 20.06
C SER A 224 13.41 8.64 18.73
N ALA A 225 13.55 9.82 18.13
CA ALA A 225 14.25 9.99 16.86
C ALA A 225 15.74 9.63 16.99
N ARG A 226 16.40 10.07 18.06
CA ARG A 226 17.80 9.74 18.35
C ARG A 226 18.03 8.25 18.62
N ALA A 227 17.11 7.63 19.38
CA ALA A 227 17.17 6.19 19.65
C ALA A 227 16.97 5.37 18.36
N ARG A 228 16.09 5.82 17.47
CA ARG A 228 15.86 5.21 16.17
C ARG A 228 17.10 5.33 15.28
N LEU A 229 17.71 6.51 15.21
CA LEU A 229 18.94 6.73 14.45
C LEU A 229 20.08 5.82 14.92
N LYS A 230 20.29 5.73 16.24
CA LYS A 230 21.31 4.82 16.82
C LYS A 230 21.07 3.35 16.40
N ARG A 231 19.82 2.87 16.40
CA ARG A 231 19.49 1.51 15.94
C ARG A 231 19.77 1.31 14.45
N LEU A 232 19.39 2.28 13.62
CA LEU A 232 19.67 2.25 12.17
C LEU A 232 21.18 2.16 11.88
N VAL A 233 21.98 2.91 12.61
CA VAL A 233 23.44 2.87 12.48
C VAL A 233 23.99 1.53 12.95
N ALA A 234 23.53 1.03 14.10
CA ALA A 234 23.98 -0.26 14.66
C ALA A 234 23.63 -1.46 13.75
N GLU A 235 22.51 -1.38 13.02
CA GLU A 235 22.10 -2.41 12.05
C GLU A 235 22.76 -2.26 10.66
N GLY A 236 23.66 -1.30 10.49
CA GLY A 236 24.32 -1.01 9.21
C GLY A 236 23.38 -0.49 8.13
N SER A 237 22.16 -0.10 8.51
CA SER A 237 21.13 0.38 7.60
C SER A 237 21.27 1.86 7.25
N CYS A 238 22.11 2.60 7.99
CA CYS A 238 22.42 4.00 7.72
C CYS A 238 23.91 4.14 7.45
N LEU A 239 24.29 4.91 6.44
CA LEU A 239 25.69 5.23 6.17
C LEU A 239 26.21 6.06 7.35
N GLN A 240 27.35 5.65 7.90
CA GLN A 240 28.15 6.54 8.73
C GLN A 240 28.43 7.78 7.89
N GLU A 241 28.19 8.96 8.46
CA GLU A 241 28.64 10.20 7.87
C GLU A 241 30.13 10.06 7.57
N ARG A 242 30.49 10.24 6.32
CA ARG A 242 31.90 10.38 5.99
C ARG A 242 32.37 11.69 6.60
N PRO A 243 33.55 11.71 7.25
CA PRO A 243 34.17 12.92 7.75
C PRO A 243 34.40 13.93 6.63
#